data_be8edcf7c7d81cd30396e115904983c6
#
_entry.id   be8edcf7c7d81cd30396e115904983c6
#
_cell.length_a   1.000
_cell.length_b   1.000
_cell.length_c   1.000
_cell.angle_alpha   90.00
_cell.angle_beta   90.00
_cell.angle_gamma   90.00
#
_symmetry.space_group_name_H-M   'P 1'
#
loop_
_entity.id
_entity.type
_entity.pdbx_description
1 polymer ?
#
loop_
_entity_poly.entity_id
_entity_poly.type
_entity_poly.pdbx_seq_one_letter_code
_entity_poly.pdbx_strand_id
1 'polypeptide(L)'
;MYKRQGELLAHGVKIYRYTPGFVHAKSVMVDREVALVGSTNMDYRTFQLHYECAVLLYHMPAVEDLLEDMDRMVAQSAPYTLAEWNQRSWLRKMCASLLRLVAIWF
;
A
#
# COMPACT_ATOMS: atom_id res chain seq x y z
N MET A 1 -6.00 5.30 0.00
CA MET A 1 -5.62 3.93 -0.38
C MET A 1 -6.80 2.97 -0.60
N TYR A 2 -7.91 3.10 0.10
CA TYR A 2 -9.08 2.19 -0.04
C TYR A 2 -9.84 2.24 -1.38
N LYS A 3 -9.50 3.15 -2.28
CA LYS A 3 -10.29 3.43 -3.48
C LYS A 3 -9.96 2.56 -4.70
N ARG A 4 -8.76 1.94 -4.75
CA ARG A 4 -8.28 1.17 -5.91
C ARG A 4 -8.02 -0.31 -5.63
N GLN A 5 -8.35 -0.81 -4.44
CA GLN A 5 -8.08 -2.20 -4.06
C GLN A 5 -8.72 -3.21 -5.03
N GLY A 6 -9.96 -2.96 -5.47
CA GLY A 6 -10.65 -3.84 -6.40
C GLY A 6 -9.92 -3.96 -7.75
N GLU A 7 -9.40 -2.86 -8.27
CA GLU A 7 -8.62 -2.84 -9.53
C GLU A 7 -7.32 -3.61 -9.36
N LEU A 8 -6.59 -3.37 -8.29
CA LEU A 8 -5.32 -4.07 -8.00
C LEU A 8 -5.53 -5.58 -7.85
N LEU A 9 -6.55 -5.99 -7.08
CA LEU A 9 -6.90 -7.40 -6.91
C LEU A 9 -7.30 -8.07 -8.22
N ALA A 10 -8.06 -7.37 -9.09
CA ALA A 10 -8.45 -7.87 -10.40
C ALA A 10 -7.26 -8.07 -11.34
N HIS A 11 -6.17 -7.32 -11.15
CA HIS A 11 -4.92 -7.47 -11.90
C HIS A 11 -3.90 -8.39 -11.21
N GLY A 12 -4.33 -9.18 -10.22
CA GLY A 12 -3.48 -10.19 -9.58
C GLY A 12 -2.55 -9.67 -8.49
N VAL A 13 -2.67 -8.41 -8.08
CA VAL A 13 -1.88 -7.86 -6.98
C VAL A 13 -2.35 -8.48 -5.67
N LYS A 14 -1.43 -9.04 -4.89
CA LYS A 14 -1.71 -9.58 -3.56
C LYS A 14 -1.78 -8.43 -2.56
N ILE A 15 -2.88 -8.32 -1.86
CA ILE A 15 -3.09 -7.31 -0.83
C ILE A 15 -3.20 -8.02 0.53
N TYR A 16 -2.46 -7.51 1.50
CA TYR A 16 -2.49 -7.99 2.87
C TYR A 16 -2.95 -6.88 3.81
N ARG A 17 -3.73 -7.25 4.79
CA ARG A 17 -4.23 -6.35 5.82
C ARG A 17 -3.56 -6.68 7.14
N TYR A 18 -2.70 -5.80 7.61
CA TYR A 18 -2.05 -5.96 8.90
C TYR A 18 -3.08 -5.93 10.03
N THR A 19 -3.08 -6.94 10.88
CA THR A 19 -4.10 -7.13 11.91
C THR A 19 -3.67 -6.67 13.30
N PRO A 20 -2.38 -6.70 13.69
CA PRO A 20 -1.97 -6.34 15.05
C PRO A 20 -2.06 -4.84 15.38
N GLY A 21 -2.19 -3.96 14.38
CA GLY A 21 -2.22 -2.53 14.62
C GLY A 21 -2.23 -1.69 13.34
N PHE A 22 -1.70 -0.47 13.42
CA PHE A 22 -1.64 0.47 12.32
C PHE A 22 -0.21 0.60 11.78
N VAL A 23 -0.03 0.31 10.50
CA VAL A 23 1.25 0.50 9.80
C VAL A 23 1.26 1.87 9.12
N HIS A 24 2.20 2.72 9.50
CA HIS A 24 2.42 4.02 8.87
C HIS A 24 3.71 4.06 8.02
N ALA A 25 4.49 3.00 8.01
CA ALA A 25 5.68 2.87 7.18
C ALA A 25 5.34 2.99 5.69
N LYS A 26 6.20 3.65 4.93
CA LYS A 26 6.17 3.73 3.47
C LYS A 26 7.49 3.20 2.97
N SER A 27 7.49 1.95 2.62
CA SER A 27 8.65 1.26 2.05
C SER A 27 8.25 0.50 0.80
N VAL A 28 9.15 0.48 -0.16
CA VAL A 28 9.02 -0.28 -1.40
C VAL A 28 10.27 -1.12 -1.54
N MET A 29 10.12 -2.39 -1.87
CA MET A 29 11.21 -3.32 -2.12
C MET A 29 11.10 -3.82 -3.56
N VAL A 30 12.22 -3.85 -4.27
CA VAL A 30 12.32 -4.38 -5.62
C VAL A 30 13.44 -5.42 -5.68
N ASP A 31 13.09 -6.60 -6.16
CA ASP A 31 13.99 -7.74 -6.42
C ASP A 31 14.90 -8.14 -5.25
N ARG A 32 14.53 -7.77 -4.02
CA ARG A 32 15.31 -7.99 -2.79
C ARG A 32 16.69 -7.30 -2.79
N GLU A 33 16.92 -6.39 -3.68
CA GLU A 33 18.20 -5.70 -3.87
C GLU A 33 18.11 -4.21 -3.59
N VAL A 34 16.95 -3.64 -3.91
CA VAL A 34 16.70 -2.19 -3.80
C VAL A 34 15.52 -1.94 -2.88
N ALA A 35 15.69 -1.04 -1.94
CA ALA A 35 14.60 -0.58 -1.09
C ALA A 35 14.51 0.94 -1.07
N LEU A 36 13.29 1.45 -1.07
CA LEU A 36 12.98 2.86 -0.87
C LEU A 36 12.20 2.98 0.44
N VAL A 37 12.68 3.81 1.35
CA VAL A 37 12.03 4.07 2.65
C VAL A 37 11.88 5.58 2.82
N GLY A 38 10.67 6.04 3.10
CA GLY A 38 10.46 7.48 3.24
C GLY A 38 9.05 7.88 3.65
N SER A 39 8.71 9.11 3.36
CA SER A 39 7.42 9.71 3.65
C SER A 39 6.38 9.53 2.52
N THR A 40 6.81 9.05 1.36
CA THR A 40 6.04 8.97 0.11
C THR A 40 4.87 7.99 0.19
N ASN A 41 3.65 8.48 0.16
CA ASN A 41 2.46 7.63 0.00
C ASN A 41 2.19 7.32 -1.47
N MET A 42 1.56 6.17 -1.74
CA MET A 42 1.09 5.80 -3.09
C MET A 42 -0.24 6.51 -3.41
N ASP A 43 -0.22 7.85 -3.47
CA ASP A 43 -1.38 8.66 -3.80
C ASP A 43 -1.02 9.84 -4.71
N TYR A 44 -2.06 10.41 -5.36
CA TYR A 44 -1.88 11.53 -6.28
C TYR A 44 -1.28 12.76 -5.59
N ARG A 45 -1.68 13.03 -4.37
CA ARG A 45 -1.29 14.19 -3.61
C ARG A 45 0.22 14.17 -3.31
N THR A 46 0.74 13.03 -2.89
CA THR A 46 2.16 12.82 -2.65
C THR A 46 2.98 12.99 -3.93
N PHE A 47 2.52 12.42 -5.05
CA PHE A 47 3.29 12.47 -6.30
C PHE A 47 3.24 13.81 -7.02
N GLN A 48 2.24 14.65 -6.77
CA GLN A 48 2.01 15.88 -7.54
C GLN A 48 2.07 17.17 -6.73
N LEU A 49 1.76 17.11 -5.44
CA LEU A 49 1.50 18.33 -4.65
C LEU A 49 2.40 18.49 -3.41
N HIS A 50 3.13 17.45 -3.01
CA HIS A 50 3.93 17.47 -1.79
C HIS A 50 5.42 17.27 -2.09
N TYR A 51 6.26 17.88 -1.26
CA TYR A 51 7.67 17.53 -1.17
C TYR A 51 7.80 16.34 -0.23
N GLU A 52 8.47 15.30 -0.71
CA GLU A 52 8.67 14.06 0.02
C GLU A 52 10.17 13.78 0.17
N CYS A 53 10.51 13.09 1.24
CA CYS A 53 11.88 12.66 1.48
C CYS A 53 11.92 11.13 1.56
N ALA A 54 12.83 10.53 0.83
CA ALA A 54 13.05 9.09 0.86
C ALA A 54 14.52 8.76 0.75
N VAL A 55 14.89 7.63 1.34
CA VAL A 55 16.24 7.05 1.25
C VAL A 55 16.16 5.84 0.32
N LEU A 56 17.02 5.81 -0.67
CA LEU A 56 17.23 4.66 -1.53
C LEU A 56 18.37 3.81 -0.94
N LEU A 57 18.07 2.57 -0.64
CA LEU A 57 19.03 1.56 -0.18
C LEU A 57 19.31 0.61 -1.34
N TYR A 58 20.57 0.34 -1.62
CA TYR A 58 20.99 -0.50 -2.72
C TYR A 58 22.14 -1.42 -2.30
N HIS A 59 21.96 -2.73 -2.46
CA HIS A 59 22.95 -3.76 -2.16
C HIS A 59 23.66 -3.60 -0.81
N MET A 60 22.89 -3.33 0.25
CA MET A 60 23.44 -3.13 1.59
C MET A 60 22.71 -3.99 2.62
N PRO A 61 23.33 -4.34 3.76
CA PRO A 61 22.70 -5.21 4.78
C PRO A 61 21.33 -4.71 5.26
N ALA A 62 21.12 -3.41 5.34
CA ALA A 62 19.83 -2.82 5.72
C ALA A 62 18.67 -3.21 4.78
N VAL A 63 18.94 -3.62 3.54
CA VAL A 63 17.91 -4.15 2.62
C VAL A 63 17.41 -5.51 3.11
N GLU A 64 18.31 -6.36 3.60
CA GLU A 64 17.96 -7.68 4.16
C GLU A 64 17.16 -7.52 5.45
N ASP A 65 17.59 -6.64 6.35
CA ASP A 65 16.88 -6.33 7.60
C ASP A 65 15.45 -5.85 7.32
N LEU A 66 15.29 -4.95 6.33
CA LEU A 66 13.99 -4.44 5.92
C LEU A 66 13.11 -5.55 5.31
N LEU A 67 13.70 -6.44 4.52
CA LEU A 67 13.01 -7.57 3.93
C LEU A 67 12.45 -8.51 5.01
N GLU A 68 13.26 -8.86 6.01
CA GLU A 68 12.81 -9.66 7.13
C GLU A 68 11.66 -9.01 7.90
N ASP A 69 11.72 -7.69 8.08
CA ASP A 69 10.67 -6.93 8.75
C ASP A 69 9.37 -6.94 7.94
N MET A 70 9.47 -6.75 6.62
CA MET A 70 8.32 -6.84 5.70
C MET A 70 7.71 -8.26 5.69
N ASP A 71 8.53 -9.29 5.66
CA ASP A 71 8.06 -10.69 5.70
C ASP A 71 7.36 -11.00 7.04
N ARG A 72 7.87 -10.49 8.16
CA ARG A 72 7.20 -10.59 9.48
C ARG A 72 5.85 -9.87 9.48
N MET A 73 5.77 -8.69 8.88
CA MET A 73 4.50 -7.97 8.76
C MET A 73 3.50 -8.74 7.90
N VAL A 74 3.93 -9.33 6.79
CA VAL A 74 3.07 -10.15 5.92
C VAL A 74 2.58 -11.39 6.67
N ALA A 75 3.44 -12.07 7.43
CA ALA A 75 3.07 -13.23 8.23
C ALA A 75 2.00 -12.93 9.30
N GLN A 76 1.97 -11.69 9.82
CA GLN A 76 0.97 -11.22 10.78
C GLN A 76 -0.25 -10.57 10.12
N SER A 77 -0.33 -10.61 8.81
CA SER A 77 -1.39 -9.97 8.01
C SER A 77 -2.38 -10.98 7.47
N ALA A 78 -3.63 -10.59 7.37
CA ALA A 78 -4.65 -11.38 6.69
C ALA A 78 -4.66 -11.04 5.19
N PRO A 79 -4.66 -12.05 4.29
CA PRO A 79 -4.84 -11.80 2.87
C PRO A 79 -6.21 -11.18 2.61
N TYR A 80 -6.24 -10.19 1.72
CA TYR A 80 -7.48 -9.53 1.31
C TYR A 80 -7.83 -9.94 -0.11
N THR A 81 -8.99 -10.55 -0.28
CA THR A 81 -9.38 -11.21 -1.53
C THR A 81 -10.38 -10.39 -2.35
N LEU A 82 -10.47 -10.68 -3.66
CA LEU A 82 -11.48 -10.09 -4.54
C LEU A 82 -12.91 -10.49 -4.11
N ALA A 83 -13.08 -11.68 -3.53
CA ALA A 83 -14.37 -12.14 -2.99
C ALA A 83 -14.83 -11.25 -1.82
N GLU A 84 -13.94 -10.96 -0.88
CA GLU A 84 -14.23 -10.03 0.23
C GLU A 84 -14.51 -8.61 -0.26
N TRP A 85 -13.79 -8.17 -1.30
CA TRP A 85 -14.06 -6.88 -1.94
C TRP A 85 -15.46 -6.84 -2.54
N ASN A 86 -15.88 -7.89 -3.22
CA ASN A 86 -17.17 -7.97 -3.89
C ASN A 86 -18.36 -8.08 -2.90
N GLN A 87 -18.16 -8.67 -1.73
CA GLN A 87 -19.16 -8.75 -0.66
C GLN A 87 -19.46 -7.41 0.02
N ARG A 88 -18.67 -6.36 -0.28
CA ARG A 88 -18.95 -5.03 0.25
C ARG A 88 -20.30 -4.51 -0.24
N SER A 89 -21.05 -3.89 0.69
CA SER A 89 -22.30 -3.20 0.39
C SER A 89 -22.14 -2.23 -0.79
N TRP A 90 -23.11 -2.23 -1.70
CA TRP A 90 -23.13 -1.34 -2.87
C TRP A 90 -23.05 0.14 -2.48
N LEU A 91 -23.61 0.54 -1.34
CA LEU A 91 -23.49 1.89 -0.80
C LEU A 91 -22.04 2.29 -0.54
N ARG A 92 -21.22 1.38 0.03
CA ARG A 92 -19.79 1.63 0.25
C ARG A 92 -19.02 1.74 -1.06
N LYS A 93 -19.41 0.97 -2.09
CA LYS A 93 -18.81 1.05 -3.43
C LYS A 93 -19.15 2.39 -4.09
N MET A 94 -20.38 2.84 -3.96
CA MET A 94 -20.86 4.13 -4.49
C MET A 94 -20.18 5.32 -3.80
N CYS A 95 -20.09 5.31 -2.47
CA CYS A 95 -19.34 6.32 -1.71
C CYS A 95 -17.87 6.37 -2.12
N ALA A 96 -17.23 5.22 -2.30
CA ALA A 96 -15.84 5.16 -2.77
C ALA A 96 -15.66 5.73 -4.18
N SER A 97 -16.64 5.55 -5.07
CA SER A 97 -16.63 6.12 -6.42
C SER A 97 -16.83 7.64 -6.40
N LEU A 98 -17.74 8.15 -5.59
CA LEU A 98 -17.93 9.59 -5.40
C LEU A 98 -16.70 10.25 -4.80
N LEU A 99 -16.04 9.61 -3.83
CA LEU A 99 -14.78 10.09 -3.26
C LEU A 99 -13.61 10.10 -4.27
N ARG A 100 -13.70 9.33 -5.37
CA ARG A 100 -12.73 9.42 -6.47
C ARG A 100 -12.79 10.77 -7.20
N LEU A 101 -13.96 11.35 -7.36
CA LEU A 101 -14.14 12.62 -8.05
C LEU A 101 -13.51 13.79 -7.28
N VAL A 102 -13.45 13.68 -5.96
CA VAL A 102 -12.83 14.68 -5.08
C VAL A 102 -11.46 14.27 -4.55
N ALA A 103 -10.87 13.21 -5.10
CA ALA A 103 -9.59 12.64 -4.62
C ALA A 103 -8.39 13.59 -4.79
N ILE A 104 -8.52 14.63 -5.61
CA ILE A 104 -7.51 15.68 -5.79
C ILE A 104 -7.44 16.59 -4.55
N TRP A 105 -8.53 16.67 -3.78
CA TRP A 105 -8.65 17.55 -2.60
C TRP A 105 -8.31 16.86 -1.28
N PHE A 106 -8.13 15.54 -1.31
CA PHE A 106 -7.84 14.69 -0.17
C PHE A 106 -6.63 13.80 -0.52
#